data_96fe71792799fae7d91f10b340d26e42
#
_entry.id   96fe71792799fae7d91f10b340d26e42
#
_cell.length_a   1.000
_cell.length_b   1.000
_cell.length_c   1.000
_cell.angle_alpha   90.00
_cell.angle_beta   90.00
_cell.angle_gamma   90.00
#
_symmetry.space_group_name_H-M   'P 1'
#
loop_
_entity.id
_entity.type
_entity.pdbx_description
1 polymer ?
#
loop_
_entity_poly.entity_id
_entity_poly.type
_entity_poly.pdbx_seq_one_letter_code
_entity_poly.pdbx_strand_id
1 'polypeptide(L)'
;YKELLLNTESHRITSIGYLNGRPMRLVKNPMTREFKELERTEQNKDALENFTLGRLRKAVYEGDVDHGSVMAGYTAAQFDRLYSVPELLDKLMDEYEAAKSSVK
;
A
#
# COMPACT_ATOMS: atom_id res chain seq x y z
N TYR A 1 6.90 -3.28 7.86
CA TYR A 1 5.83 -3.20 6.87
C TYR A 1 4.46 -3.36 7.50
N LYS A 2 4.19 -4.52 8.11
CA LYS A 2 2.88 -4.82 8.71
C LYS A 2 2.53 -3.88 9.86
N GLU A 3 3.51 -3.56 10.72
CA GLU A 3 3.30 -2.63 11.83
C GLU A 3 2.95 -1.23 11.34
N LEU A 4 3.57 -0.79 10.25
CA LEU A 4 3.23 0.48 9.64
C LEU A 4 1.78 0.49 9.17
N LEU A 5 1.30 -0.61 8.59
CA LEU A 5 -0.08 -0.74 8.13
C LEU A 5 -1.09 -0.62 9.28
N LEU A 6 -0.76 -1.16 10.46
CA LEU A 6 -1.63 -1.06 11.64
C LEU A 6 -1.82 0.38 12.11
N ASN A 7 -0.82 1.24 11.86
CA ASN A 7 -0.85 2.64 12.26
C ASN A 7 -1.26 3.57 11.12
N THR A 8 -1.71 3.01 9.99
CA THR A 8 -2.06 3.80 8.81
C THR A 8 -3.53 4.15 8.80
N GLU A 9 -3.83 5.43 8.69
CA GLU A 9 -5.18 5.94 8.47
C GLU A 9 -5.46 6.04 6.97
N SER A 10 -6.74 6.01 6.56
CA SER A 10 -7.12 5.98 5.15
C SER A 10 -6.59 7.17 4.36
N HIS A 11 -6.48 8.35 4.97
CA HIS A 11 -5.95 9.53 4.29
C HIS A 11 -4.45 9.45 4.01
N ARG A 12 -3.75 8.47 4.61
CA ARG A 12 -2.33 8.23 4.35
C ARG A 12 -2.10 7.36 3.13
N ILE A 13 -3.15 6.84 2.51
CA ILE A 13 -3.04 6.05 1.29
C ILE A 13 -3.10 7.00 0.09
N THR A 14 -2.19 6.83 -0.84
CA THR A 14 -2.08 7.65 -2.04
C THR A 14 -1.86 6.80 -3.27
N SER A 15 -2.08 7.37 -4.44
CA SER A 15 -1.80 6.72 -5.72
C SER A 15 -0.73 7.49 -6.46
N ILE A 16 0.19 6.76 -7.08
CA ILE A 16 1.24 7.31 -7.94
C ILE A 16 1.27 6.54 -9.25
N GLY A 17 2.01 7.04 -10.23
CA GLY A 17 2.26 6.32 -11.47
C GLY A 17 1.22 6.54 -12.56
N TYR A 18 0.36 7.53 -12.43
CA TYR A 18 -0.63 7.82 -13.48
C TYR A 18 -0.01 8.28 -14.79
N LEU A 19 1.06 9.07 -14.71
CA LEU A 19 1.70 9.61 -15.91
C LEU A 19 2.41 8.55 -16.75
N ASN A 20 2.93 7.49 -16.09
CA ASN A 20 3.57 6.40 -16.83
C ASN A 20 2.61 5.24 -17.13
N GLY A 21 1.33 5.40 -16.84
CA GLY A 21 0.31 4.40 -17.13
C GLY A 21 0.33 3.18 -16.21
N ARG A 22 1.03 3.26 -15.08
CA ARG A 22 1.15 2.16 -14.11
C ARG A 22 0.79 2.66 -12.71
N PRO A 23 -0.51 2.96 -12.47
CA PRO A 23 -0.91 3.47 -11.16
C PRO A 23 -0.71 2.43 -10.05
N MET A 24 -0.19 2.88 -8.92
CA MET A 24 0.00 2.07 -7.73
C MET A 24 -0.58 2.80 -6.52
N ARG A 25 -1.16 2.05 -5.61
CA ARG A 25 -1.67 2.58 -4.36
C ARG A 25 -0.74 2.20 -3.22
N LEU A 26 -0.31 3.19 -2.45
CA LEU A 26 0.73 3.03 -1.44
C LEU A 26 0.44 3.90 -0.23
N VAL A 27 1.12 3.58 0.88
CA VAL A 27 1.16 4.47 2.04
C VAL A 27 2.06 5.66 1.72
N LYS A 28 1.62 6.87 2.06
CA LYS A 28 2.43 8.08 1.90
C LYS A 28 3.71 7.98 2.72
N ASN A 29 4.84 8.22 2.07
CA ASN A 29 6.15 8.23 2.71
C ASN A 29 7.10 9.13 1.91
N PRO A 30 8.36 9.32 2.34
CA PRO A 30 9.31 10.12 1.57
C PRO A 30 9.47 9.68 0.11
N MET A 31 9.45 8.37 -0.15
CA MET A 31 9.53 7.84 -1.52
C MET A 31 8.38 8.32 -2.40
N THR A 32 7.14 8.28 -1.91
CA THR A 32 5.99 8.73 -2.70
C THR A 32 6.03 10.24 -2.96
N ARG A 33 6.56 11.02 -2.03
CA ARG A 33 6.76 12.47 -2.24
C ARG A 33 7.79 12.75 -3.32
N GLU A 34 8.92 12.05 -3.28
CA GLU A 34 9.95 12.17 -4.31
C GLU A 34 9.42 11.77 -5.68
N PHE A 35 8.66 10.69 -5.75
CA PHE A 35 8.08 10.23 -6.99
C PHE A 35 7.09 11.24 -7.57
N LYS A 36 6.24 11.83 -6.74
CA LYS A 36 5.29 12.85 -7.19
C LYS A 36 5.99 14.09 -7.71
N GLU A 37 7.09 14.50 -7.06
CA GLU A 37 7.92 15.59 -7.53
C GLU A 37 8.52 15.26 -8.91
N LEU A 38 9.04 14.05 -9.05
CA LEU A 38 9.61 13.57 -10.30
C LEU A 38 8.56 13.53 -11.41
N GLU A 39 7.33 13.09 -11.10
CA GLU A 39 6.24 13.08 -12.08
C GLU A 39 5.93 14.48 -12.63
N ARG A 40 6.07 15.52 -11.81
CA ARG A 40 5.81 16.91 -12.26
C ARG A 40 6.89 17.45 -13.16
N THR A 41 8.14 17.02 -12.96
CA THR A 41 9.31 17.60 -13.65
C THR A 41 9.84 16.71 -14.74
N GLU A 42 9.66 15.38 -14.65
CA GLU A 42 10.21 14.42 -15.60
C GLU A 42 9.11 13.84 -16.48
N GLN A 43 9.25 13.98 -17.77
CA GLN A 43 8.29 13.48 -18.76
C GLN A 43 8.67 12.10 -19.29
N ASN A 44 9.90 11.63 -19.00
CA ASN A 44 10.39 10.35 -19.50
C ASN A 44 9.85 9.21 -18.64
N LYS A 45 9.03 8.37 -19.25
CA LYS A 45 8.42 7.22 -18.58
C LYS A 45 9.45 6.22 -18.06
N ASP A 46 10.56 6.04 -18.76
CA ASP A 46 11.61 5.11 -18.35
C ASP A 46 12.30 5.59 -17.06
N ALA A 47 12.53 6.89 -16.93
CA ALA A 47 13.10 7.46 -15.72
C ALA A 47 12.17 7.28 -14.53
N LEU A 48 10.85 7.46 -14.72
CA LEU A 48 9.85 7.24 -13.69
C LEU A 48 9.78 5.76 -13.28
N GLU A 49 9.82 4.86 -14.25
CA GLU A 49 9.81 3.43 -13.98
C GLU A 49 11.08 3.00 -13.22
N ASN A 50 12.25 3.49 -13.66
CA ASN A 50 13.52 3.18 -13.00
C ASN A 50 13.55 3.62 -11.55
N PHE A 51 12.92 4.74 -11.22
CA PHE A 51 12.84 5.20 -9.84
C PHE A 51 12.12 4.18 -8.94
N THR A 52 11.11 3.48 -9.46
CA THR A 52 10.32 2.53 -8.67
C THR A 52 10.92 1.13 -8.59
N LEU A 53 11.92 0.82 -9.42
CA LEU A 53 12.53 -0.50 -9.42
C LEU A 53 13.19 -0.83 -8.09
N GLY A 54 12.86 -2.01 -7.56
CA GLY A 54 13.42 -2.50 -6.31
C GLY A 54 12.85 -1.87 -5.05
N ARG A 55 11.94 -0.92 -5.15
CA ARG A 55 11.39 -0.21 -3.99
C ARG A 55 10.49 -1.11 -3.12
N LEU A 56 9.71 -2.00 -3.74
CA LEU A 56 8.91 -2.96 -2.98
C LEU A 56 9.81 -3.90 -2.17
N ARG A 57 10.86 -4.41 -2.80
CA ARG A 57 11.85 -5.24 -2.12
C ARG A 57 12.45 -4.51 -0.91
N LYS A 58 12.77 -3.24 -1.08
CA LYS A 58 13.30 -2.40 0.00
C LYS A 58 12.38 -2.38 1.21
N ALA A 59 11.08 -2.18 0.97
CA ALA A 59 10.11 -2.16 2.05
C ALA A 59 9.93 -3.52 2.71
N VAL A 60 9.85 -4.58 1.91
CA VAL A 60 9.49 -5.92 2.40
C VAL A 60 10.70 -6.64 3.03
N TYR A 61 11.84 -6.64 2.35
CA TYR A 61 13.02 -7.40 2.81
C TYR A 61 13.96 -6.60 3.69
N GLU A 62 14.14 -5.31 3.37
CA GLU A 62 15.07 -4.46 4.12
C GLU A 62 14.38 -3.70 5.26
N GLY A 63 13.05 -3.67 5.26
CA GLY A 63 12.29 -2.94 6.26
C GLY A 63 12.36 -1.43 6.10
N ASP A 64 12.84 -0.93 4.96
CA ASP A 64 12.94 0.50 4.69
C ASP A 64 11.59 1.03 4.21
N VAL A 65 10.74 1.38 5.16
CA VAL A 65 9.38 1.89 4.89
C VAL A 65 9.36 3.36 4.48
N ASP A 66 10.48 4.05 4.58
CA ASP A 66 10.60 5.44 4.17
C ASP A 66 10.95 5.58 2.69
N HIS A 67 11.82 4.72 2.19
CA HIS A 67 12.33 4.77 0.81
C HIS A 67 11.79 3.64 -0.06
N GLY A 68 11.09 2.68 0.54
CA GLY A 68 10.48 1.58 -0.19
C GLY A 68 9.04 1.87 -0.58
N SER A 69 8.50 1.03 -1.46
CA SER A 69 7.09 1.06 -1.85
C SER A 69 6.27 0.23 -0.87
N VAL A 70 5.49 0.89 -0.03
CA VAL A 70 4.60 0.21 0.93
C VAL A 70 3.21 0.13 0.30
N MET A 71 2.99 -0.90 -0.49
CA MET A 71 1.74 -1.09 -1.22
C MET A 71 0.62 -1.51 -0.29
N ALA A 72 -0.50 -0.81 -0.36
CA ALA A 72 -1.68 -1.09 0.46
C ALA A 72 -2.93 -0.45 -0.14
N GLY A 73 -4.07 -1.06 0.11
CA GLY A 73 -5.36 -0.47 -0.23
C GLY A 73 -5.96 0.30 0.95
N TYR A 74 -7.06 0.98 0.72
CA TYR A 74 -7.73 1.77 1.76
C TYR A 74 -8.22 0.92 2.94
N THR A 75 -8.52 -0.36 2.70
CA THR A 75 -8.95 -1.28 3.76
C THR A 75 -7.86 -1.55 4.79
N ALA A 76 -6.60 -1.23 4.49
CA ALA A 76 -5.52 -1.37 5.48
C ALA A 76 -5.81 -0.58 6.76
N ALA A 77 -6.52 0.55 6.66
CA ALA A 77 -6.89 1.38 7.80
C ALA A 77 -7.90 0.71 8.76
N GLN A 78 -8.51 -0.39 8.34
CA GLN A 78 -9.51 -1.11 9.14
C GLN A 78 -8.91 -2.17 10.05
N PHE A 79 -7.63 -2.47 9.90
CA PHE A 79 -6.95 -3.48 10.70
C PHE A 79 -6.39 -2.85 11.97
N ASP A 80 -6.60 -3.52 13.10
CA ASP A 80 -6.20 -3.04 14.43
C ASP A 80 -5.10 -3.90 15.07
N ARG A 81 -4.82 -5.08 14.53
CA ARG A 81 -3.78 -5.98 15.05
C ARG A 81 -3.28 -6.93 13.97
N LEU A 82 -2.14 -7.55 14.23
CA LEU A 82 -1.63 -8.65 13.42
C LEU A 82 -2.36 -9.94 13.78
N TYR A 83 -2.67 -10.71 12.75
CA TYR A 83 -3.33 -12.02 12.89
C TYR A 83 -2.40 -13.10 12.37
N SER A 84 -2.48 -14.30 12.97
CA SER A 84 -1.94 -15.48 12.30
C SER A 84 -2.81 -15.81 11.09
N VAL A 85 -2.29 -16.61 10.16
CA VAL A 85 -3.07 -16.99 8.97
C VAL A 85 -4.36 -17.70 9.34
N PRO A 86 -4.37 -18.72 10.26
CA PRO A 86 -5.63 -19.34 10.67
C PRO A 86 -6.62 -18.36 11.27
N GLU A 87 -6.16 -17.47 12.17
CA GLU A 87 -7.02 -16.45 12.80
C GLU A 87 -7.64 -15.53 11.76
N LEU A 88 -6.85 -15.10 10.77
CA LEU A 88 -7.32 -14.20 9.71
C LEU A 88 -8.38 -14.89 8.86
N LEU A 89 -8.16 -16.15 8.49
CA LEU A 89 -9.13 -16.91 7.70
C LEU A 89 -10.43 -17.13 8.45
N ASP A 90 -10.35 -17.46 9.75
CA ASP A 90 -11.54 -17.62 10.58
C ASP A 90 -12.33 -16.31 10.69
N LYS A 91 -11.63 -15.20 10.88
CA LYS A 91 -12.24 -13.86 10.92
C LYS A 91 -12.96 -13.53 9.61
N LEU A 92 -12.31 -13.81 8.49
CA LEU A 92 -12.90 -13.57 7.16
C LEU A 92 -14.18 -14.40 6.96
N MET A 93 -14.16 -15.66 7.37
CA MET A 93 -15.33 -16.52 7.24
C MET A 93 -16.47 -16.07 8.15
N ASP A 94 -16.16 -15.68 9.39
CA ASP A 94 -17.16 -15.17 10.32
C ASP A 94 -17.81 -13.88 9.79
N GLU A 95 -16.99 -12.96 9.27
CA GLU A 95 -17.48 -11.71 8.66
C GLU A 95 -18.32 -11.98 7.42
N TYR A 96 -17.90 -12.95 6.60
CA TYR A 96 -18.65 -13.36 5.41
C TYR A 96 -20.04 -13.89 5.79
N GLU A 97 -20.12 -14.79 6.76
CA GLU A 97 -21.41 -15.36 7.20
C GLU A 97 -22.31 -14.28 7.78
N ALA A 98 -21.77 -13.36 8.55
CA ALA A 98 -22.53 -12.22 9.10
C ALA A 98 -23.07 -11.32 8.00
N ALA A 99 -22.23 -10.99 7.02
CA ALA A 99 -22.64 -10.15 5.88
C ALA A 99 -23.70 -10.86 5.03
N LYS A 100 -23.52 -12.14 4.77
CA LYS A 100 -24.47 -12.96 4.00
C LYS A 100 -25.83 -13.00 4.68
N SER A 101 -25.89 -13.12 5.99
CA SER A 101 -27.12 -13.14 6.77
C SER A 101 -27.86 -11.79 6.74
N SER A 102 -27.12 -10.68 6.54
CA SER A 102 -27.71 -9.35 6.51
C SER A 102 -28.25 -8.95 5.13
N VAL A 103 -27.91 -9.70 4.09
CA VAL A 103 -28.39 -9.45 2.73
C VAL A 103 -29.75 -10.10 2.53
N LYS A 104 -30.69 -9.32 2.05
CA LYS A 104 -32.05 -9.80 1.76
C LYS A 104 -32.21 -10.19 0.30
#